data_c258dc73403ff3b087f6becf7d9ce985
#
_entry.id   c258dc73403ff3b087f6becf7d9ce985
#
_cell.length_a   1.000
_cell.length_b   1.000
_cell.length_c   1.000
_cell.angle_alpha   90.00
_cell.angle_beta   90.00
_cell.angle_gamma   90.00
#
_symmetry.space_group_name_H-M   'P 1'
#
loop_
_entity.id
_entity.type
_entity.pdbx_description
1 polymer ?
#
loop_
_entity_poly.entity_id
_entity_poly.type
_entity_poly.pdbx_seq_one_letter_code
_entity_poly.pdbx_strand_id
1 'polypeptide(L)'
;MNFGFWILDFGFRFRGVNRPLLLALLLVVFAAPALRAQADREYIVLTGGPSLIEWEKYKATPHDNFWGNFVRASRVRIEQIRQQFGPTARITWLVYKPGYMRRAEHMKDHDQTDVIGNILSVRDKYGVNLVWIGGGADVINYLNGGLPRDQVKIADFEYFGHSNSRCFMFDYSNEIDSGSKAWLHQDYLKQIHRGLFTRDAFVKSWGCHTGETMSAYWKRATGKKMIGAIGKTDYSVLIVPGVLPRVNGRWGG
;
A
#
# COMPACT_ATOMS: atom_id res chain seq x y z
N MET A 1 50.64 -8.57 -15.21
CA MET A 1 50.62 -7.63 -14.08
C MET A 1 49.86 -8.26 -12.93
N ASN A 2 50.63 -8.77 -11.92
CA ASN A 2 50.05 -9.43 -10.76
C ASN A 2 49.77 -8.38 -9.67
N PHE A 3 48.49 -8.22 -9.28
CA PHE A 3 48.11 -7.45 -8.11
C PHE A 3 48.09 -8.38 -6.91
N GLY A 4 49.11 -8.27 -6.08
CA GLY A 4 49.16 -8.97 -4.78
C GLY A 4 48.23 -8.31 -3.77
N PHE A 5 47.28 -9.11 -3.20
CA PHE A 5 46.48 -8.73 -2.05
C PHE A 5 47.32 -8.88 -0.77
N TRP A 6 47.58 -7.77 -0.11
CA TRP A 6 48.14 -7.79 1.25
C TRP A 6 47.02 -8.03 2.26
N ILE A 7 46.98 -9.24 2.82
CA ILE A 7 46.16 -9.55 3.99
C ILE A 7 46.97 -9.12 5.21
N LEU A 8 46.51 -8.09 5.92
CA LEU A 8 47.04 -7.71 7.24
C LEU A 8 46.56 -8.76 8.25
N ASP A 9 47.49 -9.64 8.64
CA ASP A 9 47.29 -10.64 9.66
C ASP A 9 47.38 -9.95 11.05
N PHE A 10 46.22 -9.55 11.59
CA PHE A 10 46.12 -9.10 13.00
C PHE A 10 46.09 -10.35 13.89
N GLY A 11 47.25 -10.77 14.34
CA GLY A 11 47.45 -11.90 15.25
C GLY A 11 46.87 -11.70 16.64
N PHE A 12 45.55 -11.63 16.80
CA PHE A 12 44.88 -11.75 18.09
C PHE A 12 44.69 -13.24 18.44
N ARG A 13 45.60 -13.80 19.21
CA ARG A 13 45.47 -15.13 19.82
C ARG A 13 44.47 -15.04 20.98
N PHE A 14 43.19 -15.25 20.73
CA PHE A 14 42.19 -15.56 21.76
C PHE A 14 42.38 -17.03 22.20
N ARG A 15 43.09 -17.27 23.28
CA ARG A 15 43.12 -18.57 23.99
C ARG A 15 41.79 -18.74 24.72
N GLY A 16 40.97 -19.73 24.36
CA GLY A 16 39.90 -20.24 25.21
C GLY A 16 38.45 -19.82 24.86
N VAL A 17 38.18 -19.19 23.69
CA VAL A 17 36.79 -18.90 23.29
C VAL A 17 36.32 -19.93 22.26
N ASN A 18 35.24 -20.65 22.57
CA ASN A 18 34.60 -21.59 21.65
C ASN A 18 34.17 -20.85 20.36
N ARG A 19 34.86 -21.13 19.24
CA ARG A 19 34.61 -20.48 17.95
C ARG A 19 33.12 -20.45 17.51
N PRO A 20 32.31 -21.51 17.77
CA PRO A 20 30.87 -21.44 17.46
C PRO A 20 30.10 -20.42 18.30
N LEU A 21 30.51 -20.20 19.55
CA LEU A 21 29.88 -19.22 20.45
C LEU A 21 30.14 -17.77 19.99
N LEU A 22 31.36 -17.49 19.50
CA LEU A 22 31.73 -16.17 18.97
C LEU A 22 31.00 -15.86 17.68
N LEU A 23 30.84 -16.85 16.79
CA LEU A 23 30.06 -16.70 15.55
C LEU A 23 28.56 -16.47 15.83
N ALA A 24 28.01 -17.19 16.81
CA ALA A 24 26.62 -17.03 17.23
C ALA A 24 26.39 -15.63 17.85
N LEU A 25 27.33 -15.15 18.67
CA LEU A 25 27.27 -13.82 19.30
C LEU A 25 27.37 -12.70 18.23
N LEU A 26 28.27 -12.84 17.25
CA LEU A 26 28.39 -11.91 16.12
C LEU A 26 27.11 -11.88 15.28
N LEU A 27 26.50 -13.03 14.97
CA LEU A 27 25.24 -13.10 14.23
C LEU A 27 24.10 -12.42 14.98
N VAL A 28 24.01 -12.56 16.30
CA VAL A 28 23.00 -11.91 17.14
C VAL A 28 23.21 -10.39 17.16
N VAL A 29 24.46 -9.91 17.27
CA VAL A 29 24.79 -8.47 17.32
C VAL A 29 24.49 -7.79 15.98
N PHE A 30 24.68 -8.47 14.85
CA PHE A 30 24.36 -7.90 13.52
C PHE A 30 22.88 -8.06 13.13
N ALA A 31 22.18 -9.08 13.66
CA ALA A 31 20.75 -9.28 13.38
C ALA A 31 19.85 -8.32 14.18
N ALA A 32 20.25 -7.96 15.40
CA ALA A 32 19.45 -7.09 16.27
C ALA A 32 19.17 -5.69 15.69
N PRO A 33 20.13 -4.95 15.09
CA PRO A 33 19.84 -3.65 14.48
C PRO A 33 18.99 -3.76 13.21
N ALA A 34 19.13 -4.83 12.44
CA ALA A 34 18.30 -5.06 11.25
C ALA A 34 16.84 -5.35 11.62
N LEU A 35 16.59 -6.16 12.64
CA LEU A 35 15.26 -6.43 13.20
C LEU A 35 14.63 -5.17 13.78
N ARG A 36 15.41 -4.34 14.49
CA ARG A 36 14.94 -3.07 15.05
C ARG A 36 14.58 -2.07 13.96
N ALA A 37 15.42 -1.92 12.92
CA ALA A 37 15.16 -1.03 11.79
C ALA A 37 13.90 -1.41 11.00
N GLN A 38 13.48 -2.67 11.04
CA GLN A 38 12.23 -3.13 10.42
C GLN A 38 11.02 -2.91 11.33
N ALA A 39 11.19 -3.04 12.65
CA ALA A 39 10.11 -2.79 13.63
C ALA A 39 9.64 -1.32 13.61
N ASP A 40 10.49 -0.39 13.20
CA ASP A 40 10.21 1.05 13.13
C ASP A 40 9.56 1.47 11.78
N ARG A 41 9.21 0.52 10.91
CA ARG A 41 8.65 0.75 9.59
C ARG A 41 7.24 0.20 9.46
N GLU A 42 6.37 0.96 8.82
CA GLU A 42 5.03 0.54 8.45
C GLU A 42 4.84 0.62 6.93
N TYR A 43 4.15 -0.39 6.39
CA TYR A 43 3.77 -0.51 4.99
C TYR A 43 2.26 -0.39 4.90
N ILE A 44 1.76 0.66 4.25
CA ILE A 44 0.33 0.97 4.17
C ILE A 44 -0.18 0.68 2.77
N VAL A 45 -1.18 -0.18 2.68
CA VAL A 45 -1.96 -0.41 1.47
C VAL A 45 -3.35 0.19 1.67
N LEU A 46 -3.75 1.12 0.82
CA LEU A 46 -5.05 1.78 0.86
C LEU A 46 -5.91 1.30 -0.31
N THR A 47 -7.09 0.77 0.01
CA THR A 47 -8.05 0.24 -0.97
C THR A 47 -9.32 1.09 -0.97
N GLY A 48 -9.62 1.73 -2.09
CA GLY A 48 -10.89 2.39 -2.36
C GLY A 48 -12.04 1.39 -2.55
N GLY A 49 -13.26 1.87 -2.51
CA GLY A 49 -14.44 1.05 -2.77
C GLY A 49 -14.62 0.72 -4.26
N PRO A 50 -15.40 -0.32 -4.56
CA PRO A 50 -15.77 -0.65 -5.93
C PRO A 50 -16.69 0.42 -6.53
N SER A 51 -16.85 0.40 -7.84
CA SER A 51 -17.91 1.17 -8.51
C SER A 51 -19.28 0.74 -8.00
N LEU A 52 -20.24 1.66 -8.00
CA LEU A 52 -21.62 1.32 -7.77
C LEU A 52 -22.15 0.45 -8.92
N ILE A 53 -23.09 -0.43 -8.59
CA ILE A 53 -23.67 -1.41 -9.52
C ILE A 53 -24.35 -0.70 -10.69
N GLU A 54 -25.01 0.40 -10.43
CA GLU A 54 -25.70 1.21 -11.43
C GLU A 54 -24.75 1.75 -12.50
N TRP A 55 -23.47 1.95 -12.14
CA TRP A 55 -22.44 2.38 -13.10
C TRP A 55 -21.88 1.24 -13.93
N GLU A 56 -22.01 0.00 -13.48
CA GLU A 56 -21.41 -1.16 -14.15
C GLU A 56 -21.99 -1.39 -15.54
N LYS A 57 -23.28 -1.09 -15.72
CA LYS A 57 -23.93 -1.17 -17.03
C LYS A 57 -23.32 -0.26 -18.10
N TYR A 58 -22.59 0.78 -17.70
CA TYR A 58 -21.91 1.71 -18.60
C TYR A 58 -20.44 1.36 -18.82
N LYS A 59 -19.93 0.32 -18.19
CA LYS A 59 -18.52 -0.10 -18.35
C LYS A 59 -18.33 -0.80 -19.68
N ALA A 60 -17.24 -0.45 -20.37
CA ALA A 60 -16.94 -0.96 -21.71
C ALA A 60 -16.55 -2.45 -21.71
N THR A 61 -16.01 -2.95 -20.60
CA THR A 61 -15.49 -4.32 -20.51
C THR A 61 -15.91 -4.99 -19.21
N PRO A 62 -16.17 -6.32 -19.21
CA PRO A 62 -16.64 -7.05 -18.03
C PRO A 62 -15.69 -6.97 -16.82
N HIS A 63 -14.38 -6.86 -17.04
CA HIS A 63 -13.42 -6.78 -15.93
C HIS A 63 -13.60 -5.52 -15.08
N ASP A 64 -14.11 -4.42 -15.65
CA ASP A 64 -14.37 -3.17 -14.93
C ASP A 64 -15.52 -3.32 -13.91
N ASN A 65 -16.36 -4.33 -14.10
CA ASN A 65 -17.50 -4.63 -13.23
C ASN A 65 -17.10 -5.50 -12.05
N PHE A 66 -15.89 -6.04 -12.03
CA PHE A 66 -15.49 -6.93 -10.95
C PHE A 66 -15.20 -6.16 -9.65
N TRP A 67 -16.07 -6.35 -8.67
CA TRP A 67 -15.98 -5.69 -7.37
C TRP A 67 -14.64 -5.87 -6.65
N GLY A 68 -13.98 -6.99 -6.89
CA GLY A 68 -12.75 -7.38 -6.21
C GLY A 68 -11.47 -6.83 -6.83
N ASN A 69 -11.51 -6.02 -7.88
CA ASN A 69 -10.30 -5.55 -8.57
C ASN A 69 -9.30 -4.89 -7.63
N PHE A 70 -9.74 -3.95 -6.80
CA PHE A 70 -8.84 -3.23 -5.88
C PHE A 70 -8.41 -4.10 -4.70
N VAL A 71 -9.29 -4.96 -4.19
CA VAL A 71 -8.96 -5.95 -3.16
C VAL A 71 -7.93 -6.94 -3.68
N ARG A 72 -8.09 -7.43 -4.92
CA ARG A 72 -7.15 -8.36 -5.56
C ARG A 72 -5.77 -7.72 -5.75
N ALA A 73 -5.71 -6.49 -6.25
CA ALA A 73 -4.46 -5.75 -6.43
C ALA A 73 -3.77 -5.51 -5.07
N SER A 74 -4.52 -5.08 -4.06
CA SER A 74 -4.01 -4.89 -2.71
C SER A 74 -3.47 -6.18 -2.11
N ARG A 75 -4.16 -7.32 -2.30
CA ARG A 75 -3.68 -8.64 -1.87
C ARG A 75 -2.36 -9.01 -2.52
N VAL A 76 -2.23 -8.79 -3.84
CA VAL A 76 -0.96 -9.05 -4.56
C VAL A 76 0.16 -8.20 -3.96
N ARG A 77 -0.10 -6.91 -3.70
CA ARG A 77 0.90 -6.03 -3.11
C ARG A 77 1.28 -6.43 -1.68
N ILE A 78 0.31 -6.77 -0.85
CA ILE A 78 0.53 -7.30 0.51
C ILE A 78 1.44 -8.54 0.46
N GLU A 79 1.18 -9.46 -0.46
CA GLU A 79 2.00 -10.65 -0.66
C GLU A 79 3.45 -10.30 -1.04
N GLN A 80 3.64 -9.36 -1.98
CA GLN A 80 4.96 -8.87 -2.37
C GLN A 80 5.70 -8.20 -1.21
N ILE A 81 5.02 -7.41 -0.38
CA ILE A 81 5.61 -6.81 0.82
C ILE A 81 6.06 -7.91 1.80
N ARG A 82 5.23 -8.96 2.01
CA ARG A 82 5.61 -10.10 2.86
C ARG A 82 6.81 -10.85 2.30
N GLN A 83 6.87 -11.06 1.00
CA GLN A 83 8.02 -11.72 0.35
C GLN A 83 9.29 -10.89 0.46
N GLN A 84 9.18 -9.57 0.29
CA GLN A 84 10.33 -8.67 0.28
C GLN A 84 10.88 -8.37 1.69
N PHE A 85 9.98 -8.17 2.66
CA PHE A 85 10.33 -7.67 4.01
C PHE A 85 10.09 -8.69 5.12
N GLY A 86 9.67 -9.90 4.76
CA GLY A 86 9.49 -11.01 5.68
C GLY A 86 8.15 -11.04 6.44
N PRO A 87 7.92 -12.09 7.23
CA PRO A 87 6.63 -12.34 7.89
C PRO A 87 6.32 -11.34 9.02
N THR A 88 7.33 -10.67 9.56
CA THR A 88 7.19 -9.70 10.66
C THR A 88 6.99 -8.26 10.18
N ALA A 89 7.02 -8.00 8.86
CA ALA A 89 6.75 -6.68 8.30
C ALA A 89 5.41 -6.14 8.81
N ARG A 90 5.39 -4.93 9.33
CA ARG A 90 4.17 -4.30 9.83
C ARG A 90 3.38 -3.75 8.66
N ILE A 91 2.36 -4.48 8.23
CA ILE A 91 1.48 -4.10 7.13
C ILE A 91 0.14 -3.65 7.68
N THR A 92 -0.27 -2.44 7.32
CA THR A 92 -1.63 -1.94 7.57
C THR A 92 -2.39 -1.86 6.25
N TRP A 93 -3.57 -2.44 6.24
CA TRP A 93 -4.47 -2.43 5.10
C TRP A 93 -5.69 -1.57 5.41
N LEU A 94 -5.73 -0.35 4.86
CA LEU A 94 -6.87 0.56 4.97
C LEU A 94 -7.88 0.23 3.87
N VAL A 95 -9.13 -0.07 4.23
CA VAL A 95 -10.17 -0.46 3.27
C VAL A 95 -11.42 0.40 3.45
N TYR A 96 -11.92 0.98 2.36
CA TYR A 96 -13.14 1.76 2.37
C TYR A 96 -14.37 0.86 2.61
N LYS A 97 -14.88 0.86 3.85
CA LYS A 97 -15.94 -0.05 4.31
C LYS A 97 -17.28 0.14 3.60
N PRO A 98 -17.81 1.38 3.48
CA PRO A 98 -19.19 1.58 3.02
C PRO A 98 -19.46 1.00 1.63
N GLY A 99 -18.54 1.14 0.69
CA GLY A 99 -18.70 0.61 -0.66
C GLY A 99 -18.76 -0.92 -0.70
N TYR A 100 -17.89 -1.59 0.08
CA TYR A 100 -17.90 -3.06 0.15
C TYR A 100 -19.11 -3.60 0.91
N MET A 101 -19.60 -2.89 1.92
CA MET A 101 -20.84 -3.28 2.62
C MET A 101 -22.06 -3.22 1.68
N ARG A 102 -22.21 -2.12 0.91
CA ARG A 102 -23.29 -2.02 -0.10
C ARG A 102 -23.17 -3.13 -1.16
N ARG A 103 -21.94 -3.40 -1.60
CA ARG A 103 -21.71 -4.49 -2.56
C ARG A 103 -22.05 -5.85 -1.96
N ALA A 104 -21.69 -6.10 -0.71
CA ALA A 104 -22.01 -7.36 -0.02
C ALA A 104 -23.52 -7.58 0.09
N GLU A 105 -24.29 -6.53 0.39
CA GLU A 105 -25.74 -6.59 0.45
C GLU A 105 -26.34 -6.96 -0.91
N HIS A 106 -25.91 -6.30 -1.98
CA HIS A 106 -26.33 -6.62 -3.34
C HIS A 106 -25.97 -8.06 -3.75
N MET A 107 -24.76 -8.52 -3.44
CA MET A 107 -24.28 -9.85 -3.85
C MET A 107 -24.99 -10.99 -3.14
N LYS A 108 -25.58 -10.78 -1.97
CA LYS A 108 -26.43 -11.79 -1.29
C LYS A 108 -27.58 -12.25 -2.15
N ASP A 109 -28.18 -11.32 -2.88
CA ASP A 109 -29.37 -11.57 -3.66
C ASP A 109 -29.08 -12.09 -5.08
N HIS A 110 -27.83 -11.96 -5.55
CA HIS A 110 -27.48 -12.24 -6.94
C HIS A 110 -26.60 -13.47 -7.12
N ASP A 111 -25.45 -13.56 -6.44
CA ASP A 111 -24.49 -14.67 -6.61
C ASP A 111 -23.97 -15.27 -5.30
N GLN A 112 -24.49 -14.81 -4.17
CA GLN A 112 -24.13 -15.26 -2.83
C GLN A 112 -22.64 -15.10 -2.48
N THR A 113 -21.92 -14.21 -3.18
CA THR A 113 -20.51 -13.95 -2.89
C THR A 113 -20.35 -13.27 -1.54
N ASP A 114 -19.59 -13.89 -0.64
CA ASP A 114 -19.21 -13.30 0.63
C ASP A 114 -18.08 -12.26 0.42
N VAL A 115 -18.48 -11.04 0.06
CA VAL A 115 -17.55 -9.93 -0.20
C VAL A 115 -16.70 -9.59 1.01
N ILE A 116 -17.33 -9.53 2.20
CA ILE A 116 -16.64 -9.16 3.43
C ILE A 116 -15.74 -10.30 3.91
N GLY A 117 -16.23 -11.54 3.88
CA GLY A 117 -15.42 -12.71 4.23
C GLY A 117 -14.20 -12.85 3.33
N ASN A 118 -14.32 -12.54 2.03
CA ASN A 118 -13.16 -12.50 1.12
C ASN A 118 -12.11 -11.46 1.55
N ILE A 119 -12.52 -10.26 1.99
CA ILE A 119 -11.59 -9.24 2.52
C ILE A 119 -10.96 -9.73 3.82
N LEU A 120 -11.76 -10.27 4.74
CA LEU A 120 -11.27 -10.81 6.01
C LEU A 120 -10.29 -11.97 5.80
N SER A 121 -10.52 -12.82 4.81
CA SER A 121 -9.61 -13.93 4.47
C SER A 121 -8.22 -13.45 4.05
N VAL A 122 -8.12 -12.31 3.36
CA VAL A 122 -6.82 -11.69 3.03
C VAL A 122 -6.13 -11.21 4.31
N ARG A 123 -6.87 -10.52 5.21
CA ARG A 123 -6.36 -10.12 6.53
C ARG A 123 -5.73 -11.31 7.26
N ASP A 124 -6.50 -12.39 7.37
CA ASP A 124 -6.12 -13.56 8.16
C ASP A 124 -4.96 -14.33 7.52
N LYS A 125 -5.03 -14.53 6.19
CA LYS A 125 -3.96 -15.23 5.46
C LYS A 125 -2.59 -14.55 5.58
N TYR A 126 -2.56 -13.24 5.52
CA TYR A 126 -1.30 -12.48 5.51
C TYR A 126 -0.97 -11.83 6.86
N GLY A 127 -1.81 -11.97 7.89
CA GLY A 127 -1.62 -11.40 9.22
C GLY A 127 -1.43 -9.88 9.17
N VAL A 128 -2.27 -9.17 8.41
CA VAL A 128 -2.19 -7.71 8.28
C VAL A 128 -3.14 -7.02 9.25
N ASN A 129 -2.77 -5.81 9.68
CA ASN A 129 -3.67 -4.94 10.44
C ASN A 129 -4.71 -4.35 9.48
N LEU A 130 -5.93 -4.90 9.46
CA LEU A 130 -7.03 -4.37 8.67
C LEU A 130 -7.71 -3.22 9.42
N VAL A 131 -7.74 -2.05 8.80
CA VAL A 131 -8.44 -0.87 9.32
C VAL A 131 -9.52 -0.44 8.32
N TRP A 132 -10.76 -0.46 8.80
CA TRP A 132 -11.89 0.03 8.03
C TRP A 132 -11.95 1.55 8.08
N ILE A 133 -12.09 2.18 6.92
CA ILE A 133 -12.23 3.64 6.79
C ILE A 133 -13.58 4.01 6.17
N GLY A 134 -14.11 5.16 6.54
CA GLY A 134 -15.34 5.74 5.99
C GLY A 134 -15.08 6.87 4.98
N GLY A 135 -13.84 7.37 4.85
CA GLY A 135 -13.53 8.44 3.92
C GLY A 135 -12.11 8.99 4.03
N GLY A 136 -11.86 10.10 3.34
CA GLY A 136 -10.53 10.73 3.27
C GLY A 136 -10.01 11.24 4.61
N ALA A 137 -10.90 11.71 5.49
CA ALA A 137 -10.51 12.16 6.83
C ALA A 137 -9.91 11.03 7.66
N ASP A 138 -10.47 9.81 7.57
CA ASP A 138 -9.94 8.65 8.28
C ASP A 138 -8.55 8.27 7.79
N VAL A 139 -8.29 8.40 6.48
CA VAL A 139 -6.95 8.19 5.92
C VAL A 139 -5.96 9.18 6.52
N ILE A 140 -6.29 10.47 6.53
CA ILE A 140 -5.42 11.50 7.12
C ILE A 140 -5.19 11.24 8.60
N ASN A 141 -6.24 10.94 9.36
CA ASN A 141 -6.16 10.64 10.78
C ASN A 141 -5.26 9.43 11.05
N TYR A 142 -5.40 8.37 10.22
CA TYR A 142 -4.54 7.19 10.34
C TYR A 142 -3.08 7.51 10.00
N LEU A 143 -2.82 8.24 8.92
CA LEU A 143 -1.46 8.64 8.58
C LEU A 143 -0.81 9.44 9.72
N ASN A 144 -1.55 10.37 10.31
CA ASN A 144 -1.04 11.25 11.36
C ASN A 144 -0.85 10.56 12.72
N GLY A 145 -1.74 9.64 13.11
CA GLY A 145 -1.78 9.12 14.47
C GLY A 145 -2.21 7.67 14.64
N GLY A 146 -2.34 6.89 13.55
CA GLY A 146 -2.71 5.48 13.64
C GLY A 146 -1.68 4.63 14.41
N LEU A 147 -0.42 5.04 14.39
CA LEU A 147 0.67 4.51 15.22
C LEU A 147 1.48 5.67 15.81
N PRO A 148 2.30 5.45 16.87
CA PRO A 148 3.25 6.45 17.38
C PRO A 148 4.26 6.86 16.30
N ARG A 149 4.00 7.97 15.61
CA ARG A 149 4.76 8.38 14.42
C ARG A 149 6.17 8.92 14.72
N ASP A 150 6.48 9.18 15.96
CA ASP A 150 7.85 9.40 16.44
C ASP A 150 8.70 8.12 16.40
N GLN A 151 8.08 6.96 16.64
CA GLN A 151 8.74 5.65 16.71
C GLN A 151 8.57 4.83 15.42
N VAL A 152 7.41 4.91 14.77
CA VAL A 152 7.08 4.09 13.59
C VAL A 152 6.80 4.98 12.40
N LYS A 153 7.70 4.96 11.42
CA LYS A 153 7.57 5.75 10.18
C LYS A 153 6.95 4.94 9.06
N ILE A 154 6.25 5.64 8.17
CA ILE A 154 5.66 5.04 6.97
C ILE A 154 6.78 4.84 5.94
N ALA A 155 7.07 3.58 5.61
CA ALA A 155 8.08 3.20 4.62
C ALA A 155 7.48 2.98 3.24
N ASP A 156 6.18 2.66 3.19
CA ASP A 156 5.46 2.40 1.94
C ASP A 156 4.02 2.89 2.09
N PHE A 157 3.50 3.56 1.06
CA PHE A 157 2.10 3.94 0.97
C PHE A 157 1.63 3.76 -0.46
N GLU A 158 0.70 2.82 -0.67
CA GLU A 158 0.16 2.54 -2.00
C GLU A 158 -1.36 2.58 -2.01
N TYR A 159 -1.92 3.27 -3.00
CA TYR A 159 -3.36 3.41 -3.20
C TYR A 159 -3.85 2.60 -4.40
N PHE A 160 -4.86 1.77 -4.19
CA PHE A 160 -5.60 1.03 -5.21
C PHE A 160 -7.07 1.46 -5.18
N GLY A 161 -7.55 2.07 -6.25
CA GLY A 161 -8.91 2.59 -6.30
C GLY A 161 -9.16 3.50 -7.48
N HIS A 162 -10.41 3.95 -7.58
CA HIS A 162 -10.78 4.99 -8.53
C HIS A 162 -10.14 6.32 -8.17
N SER A 163 -9.80 7.11 -9.17
CA SER A 163 -9.22 8.43 -8.98
C SER A 163 -9.36 9.28 -10.24
N ASN A 164 -9.13 10.56 -10.06
CA ASN A 164 -8.86 11.52 -11.11
C ASN A 164 -7.54 12.26 -10.82
N SER A 165 -7.24 13.29 -11.58
CA SER A 165 -5.99 14.04 -11.42
C SER A 165 -5.85 14.75 -10.06
N ARG A 166 -6.96 14.91 -9.28
CA ARG A 166 -7.00 15.68 -8.04
C ARG A 166 -7.45 14.91 -6.81
N CYS A 167 -8.07 13.73 -6.99
CA CYS A 167 -8.69 12.98 -5.90
C CYS A 167 -8.37 11.50 -5.95
N PHE A 168 -8.21 10.86 -4.77
CA PHE A 168 -8.56 9.47 -4.57
C PHE A 168 -10.06 9.37 -4.32
N MET A 169 -10.76 8.60 -5.13
CA MET A 169 -12.22 8.48 -5.10
C MET A 169 -12.58 7.16 -4.43
N PHE A 170 -13.00 7.20 -3.17
CA PHE A 170 -13.31 5.97 -2.42
C PHE A 170 -14.70 5.45 -2.71
N ASP A 171 -15.66 6.33 -2.96
CA ASP A 171 -17.03 5.99 -3.29
C ASP A 171 -17.40 6.59 -4.66
N TYR A 172 -17.38 5.74 -5.67
CA TYR A 172 -17.78 6.15 -7.02
C TYR A 172 -19.30 6.17 -7.10
N SER A 173 -19.90 7.32 -6.75
CA SER A 173 -21.34 7.52 -6.70
C SER A 173 -21.99 7.47 -8.07
N ASN A 174 -23.26 7.03 -8.10
CA ASN A 174 -24.13 7.13 -9.26
C ASN A 174 -24.86 8.48 -9.33
N GLU A 175 -24.69 9.36 -8.36
CA GLU A 175 -25.27 10.69 -8.41
C GLU A 175 -24.59 11.49 -9.51
N ILE A 176 -25.41 12.01 -10.43
CA ILE A 176 -24.94 12.68 -11.65
C ILE A 176 -23.99 13.84 -11.33
N ASP A 177 -24.26 14.56 -10.24
CA ASP A 177 -23.52 15.78 -9.90
C ASP A 177 -22.27 15.54 -9.06
N SER A 178 -22.12 14.37 -8.44
CA SER A 178 -21.05 14.17 -7.46
C SER A 178 -19.89 13.30 -7.94
N GLY A 179 -20.16 12.32 -8.79
CA GLY A 179 -19.17 11.36 -9.26
C GLY A 179 -18.51 10.54 -8.13
N SER A 180 -18.49 11.05 -6.92
CA SER A 180 -17.99 10.34 -5.72
C SER A 180 -18.57 10.97 -4.46
N LYS A 181 -18.99 10.13 -3.51
CA LYS A 181 -19.48 10.56 -2.17
C LYS A 181 -18.38 10.62 -1.13
N ALA A 182 -17.29 9.89 -1.33
CA ALA A 182 -16.15 9.90 -0.43
C ALA A 182 -14.86 9.96 -1.22
N TRP A 183 -14.03 10.91 -0.89
CA TRP A 183 -12.75 11.14 -1.57
C TRP A 183 -11.70 11.72 -0.64
N LEU A 184 -10.44 11.64 -1.06
CA LEU A 184 -9.35 12.42 -0.53
C LEU A 184 -8.86 13.37 -1.62
N HIS A 185 -9.30 14.65 -1.54
CA HIS A 185 -8.91 15.69 -2.48
C HIS A 185 -7.50 16.21 -2.18
N GLN A 186 -6.79 16.63 -3.21
CA GLN A 186 -5.43 17.18 -3.09
C GLN A 186 -5.31 18.33 -2.08
N ASP A 187 -6.34 19.16 -1.91
CA ASP A 187 -6.34 20.29 -0.99
C ASP A 187 -6.36 19.88 0.49
N TYR A 188 -6.80 18.64 0.78
CA TYR A 188 -6.78 18.11 2.13
C TYR A 188 -5.43 17.49 2.51
N LEU A 189 -4.55 17.19 1.54
CA LEU A 189 -3.24 16.62 1.80
C LEU A 189 -2.37 17.50 2.73
N LYS A 190 -2.60 18.82 2.76
CA LYS A 190 -1.94 19.76 3.70
C LYS A 190 -2.18 19.44 5.18
N GLN A 191 -3.19 18.63 5.50
CA GLN A 191 -3.50 18.16 6.87
C GLN A 191 -2.62 16.96 7.27
N ILE A 192 -1.89 16.37 6.34
CA ILE A 192 -0.91 15.31 6.64
C ILE A 192 0.30 15.95 7.28
N HIS A 193 0.68 15.48 8.48
CA HIS A 193 1.83 16.02 9.19
C HIS A 193 3.13 15.72 8.43
N ARG A 194 4.10 16.61 8.54
CA ARG A 194 5.42 16.38 7.96
C ARG A 194 6.21 15.38 8.82
N GLY A 195 7.17 14.69 8.21
CA GLY A 195 8.08 13.79 8.94
C GLY A 195 7.50 12.43 9.29
N LEU A 196 6.31 12.06 8.78
CA LEU A 196 5.68 10.75 9.00
C LEU A 196 6.38 9.62 8.24
N PHE A 197 7.00 9.95 7.12
CA PHE A 197 7.59 8.98 6.20
C PHE A 197 9.08 8.77 6.47
N THR A 198 9.57 7.54 6.23
CA THR A 198 11.01 7.28 6.23
C THR A 198 11.71 8.08 5.13
N ARG A 199 13.05 8.21 5.21
CA ARG A 199 13.82 8.93 4.19
C ARG A 199 13.66 8.31 2.80
N ASP A 200 13.61 7.00 2.72
CA ASP A 200 13.54 6.16 1.54
C ASP A 200 12.12 5.66 1.24
N ALA A 201 11.09 6.31 1.79
CA ALA A 201 9.70 5.89 1.61
C ALA A 201 9.31 5.79 0.14
N PHE A 202 8.66 4.69 -0.20
CA PHE A 202 8.01 4.47 -1.48
C PHE A 202 6.54 4.91 -1.41
N VAL A 203 6.11 5.76 -2.32
CA VAL A 203 4.71 6.21 -2.38
C VAL A 203 4.21 6.08 -3.81
N LYS A 204 3.12 5.33 -3.99
CA LYS A 204 2.54 5.11 -5.33
C LYS A 204 1.02 5.10 -5.30
N SER A 205 0.43 5.69 -6.30
CA SER A 205 -0.99 5.56 -6.59
C SER A 205 -1.18 4.75 -7.87
N TRP A 206 -1.98 3.70 -7.76
CA TRP A 206 -2.43 2.86 -8.87
C TRP A 206 -3.78 3.32 -9.43
N GLY A 207 -4.26 4.49 -9.02
CA GLY A 207 -5.44 5.14 -9.56
C GLY A 207 -5.13 5.91 -10.83
N CYS A 208 -6.18 6.12 -11.66
CA CYS A 208 -6.08 6.86 -12.92
C CYS A 208 -5.69 8.33 -12.69
N HIS A 209 -4.87 8.90 -13.56
CA HIS A 209 -4.55 10.33 -13.66
C HIS A 209 -3.85 10.96 -12.43
N THR A 210 -3.51 10.23 -11.39
CA THR A 210 -2.93 10.78 -10.15
C THR A 210 -1.53 11.36 -10.32
N GLY A 211 -0.81 10.97 -11.36
CA GLY A 211 0.50 11.53 -11.72
C GLY A 211 0.44 12.93 -12.35
N GLU A 212 -0.74 13.40 -12.74
CA GLU A 212 -0.91 14.67 -13.46
C GLU A 212 -0.83 15.88 -12.53
N THR A 213 -1.58 15.87 -11.42
CA THR A 213 -1.57 16.97 -10.45
C THR A 213 -1.41 16.51 -9.00
N MET A 214 -2.10 15.47 -8.57
CA MET A 214 -2.10 15.02 -7.18
C MET A 214 -0.69 14.67 -6.67
N SER A 215 0.18 14.11 -7.52
CA SER A 215 1.57 13.82 -7.18
C SER A 215 2.35 15.06 -6.71
N ALA A 216 2.15 16.20 -7.36
CA ALA A 216 2.80 17.45 -6.99
C ALA A 216 2.29 17.98 -5.65
N TYR A 217 0.98 17.88 -5.40
CA TYR A 217 0.38 18.28 -4.11
C TYR A 217 0.81 17.35 -2.98
N TRP A 218 0.90 16.04 -3.24
CA TRP A 218 1.43 15.06 -2.28
C TRP A 218 2.87 15.40 -1.87
N LYS A 219 3.73 15.65 -2.86
CA LYS A 219 5.12 16.04 -2.59
C LYS A 219 5.20 17.32 -1.77
N ARG A 220 4.38 18.33 -2.07
CA ARG A 220 4.33 19.59 -1.32
C ARG A 220 3.91 19.38 0.13
N ALA A 221 2.90 18.53 0.36
CA ALA A 221 2.36 18.27 1.70
C ALA A 221 3.32 17.43 2.55
N THR A 222 3.81 16.32 2.01
CA THR A 222 4.54 15.30 2.77
C THR A 222 6.05 15.37 2.64
N GLY A 223 6.57 16.08 1.64
CA GLY A 223 7.97 16.07 1.26
C GLY A 223 8.42 14.80 0.50
N LYS A 224 7.48 13.88 0.20
CA LYS A 224 7.76 12.62 -0.51
C LYS A 224 7.18 12.63 -1.91
N LYS A 225 7.98 12.16 -2.87
CA LYS A 225 7.52 11.95 -4.23
C LYS A 225 6.45 10.86 -4.25
N MET A 226 5.32 11.09 -4.91
CA MET A 226 4.33 10.06 -5.20
C MET A 226 4.37 9.73 -6.69
N ILE A 227 4.58 8.47 -7.01
CA ILE A 227 4.45 7.95 -8.36
C ILE A 227 2.95 7.76 -8.64
N GLY A 228 2.46 8.32 -9.73
CA GLY A 228 1.05 8.18 -10.15
C GLY A 228 0.93 7.97 -11.65
N ALA A 229 -0.24 7.53 -12.10
CA ALA A 229 -0.53 7.37 -13.51
C ALA A 229 -0.72 8.72 -14.21
N ILE A 230 -0.07 8.92 -15.34
CA ILE A 230 -0.42 9.91 -16.36
C ILE A 230 -1.22 9.14 -17.40
N GLY A 231 -2.54 9.35 -17.39
CA GLY A 231 -3.52 8.53 -18.11
C GLY A 231 -4.24 7.52 -17.20
N LYS A 232 -4.88 6.54 -17.80
CA LYS A 232 -5.69 5.53 -17.11
C LYS A 232 -4.85 4.34 -16.67
N THR A 233 -5.29 3.68 -15.60
CA THR A 233 -4.77 2.39 -15.15
C THR A 233 -5.67 1.25 -15.60
N ASP A 234 -5.06 0.11 -15.91
CA ASP A 234 -5.71 -1.09 -16.39
C ASP A 234 -5.57 -2.21 -15.34
N TYR A 235 -6.70 -2.62 -14.80
CA TYR A 235 -6.82 -3.69 -13.82
C TYR A 235 -7.14 -5.05 -14.45
N SER A 236 -7.35 -5.14 -15.77
CA SER A 236 -7.65 -6.40 -16.47
C SER A 236 -6.53 -7.43 -16.33
N VAL A 237 -5.30 -6.95 -16.21
CA VAL A 237 -4.10 -7.78 -16.05
C VAL A 237 -4.06 -8.58 -14.76
N LEU A 238 -4.89 -8.27 -13.78
CA LEU A 238 -5.00 -8.98 -12.49
C LEU A 238 -5.49 -10.42 -12.62
N ILE A 239 -5.94 -10.82 -13.80
CA ILE A 239 -6.23 -12.23 -14.11
C ILE A 239 -4.96 -13.09 -14.02
N VAL A 240 -3.79 -12.49 -14.26
CA VAL A 240 -2.50 -13.15 -14.13
C VAL A 240 -2.05 -13.11 -12.66
N PRO A 241 -1.74 -14.25 -12.02
CA PRO A 241 -1.29 -14.28 -10.64
C PRO A 241 -0.03 -13.44 -10.40
N GLY A 242 -0.01 -12.68 -9.29
CA GLY A 242 1.15 -11.89 -8.87
C GLY A 242 1.40 -10.59 -9.64
N VAL A 243 0.56 -10.29 -10.65
CA VAL A 243 0.68 -9.09 -11.47
C VAL A 243 -0.07 -7.92 -10.83
N LEU A 244 0.52 -6.74 -10.86
CA LEU A 244 -0.10 -5.46 -10.46
C LEU A 244 -0.67 -4.72 -11.69
N PRO A 245 -1.58 -3.75 -11.49
CA PRO A 245 -2.17 -3.00 -12.60
C PRO A 245 -1.12 -2.32 -13.48
N ARG A 246 -1.46 -2.10 -14.72
CA ARG A 246 -0.64 -1.37 -15.70
C ARG A 246 -1.19 0.04 -15.91
N VAL A 247 -0.37 0.93 -16.44
CA VAL A 247 -0.80 2.24 -16.91
C VAL A 247 -0.91 2.20 -18.45
N ASN A 248 -2.00 2.74 -18.99
CA ASN A 248 -2.18 2.91 -20.43
C ASN A 248 -1.50 4.17 -20.99
N GLY A 249 -0.67 4.81 -20.21
CA GLY A 249 0.17 5.94 -20.55
C GLY A 249 1.56 5.72 -19.97
N ARG A 250 1.94 6.57 -19.00
CA ARG A 250 3.22 6.44 -18.30
C ARG A 250 3.07 6.69 -16.80
N TRP A 251 4.01 6.19 -16.03
CA TRP A 251 4.18 6.57 -14.63
C TRP A 251 4.89 7.92 -14.53
N GLY A 252 4.40 8.81 -13.66
CA GLY A 252 4.96 10.14 -13.42
C GLY A 252 4.86 10.54 -11.94
N GLY A 253 5.33 11.73 -11.60
CA GLY A 253 5.28 12.29 -10.24
C GLY A 253 6.61 12.84 -9.77
#